data_93010f2085bccb96d8e4dbfac533e874
#
_entry.id   93010f2085bccb96d8e4dbfac533e874
#
_cell.length_a   1.000
_cell.length_b   1.000
_cell.length_c   1.000
_cell.angle_alpha   90.00
_cell.angle_beta   90.00
_cell.angle_gamma   90.00
#
_symmetry.space_group_name_H-M   'P 1'
#
loop_
_entity.id
_entity.type
_entity.pdbx_description
1 polymer ?
#
loop_
_entity_poly.entity_id
_entity_poly.type
_entity_poly.pdbx_seq_one_letter_code
_entity_poly.pdbx_strand_id
1 'polypeptide(L)'
;ASPAGQQMVCTTTELNPDDEVALGEWLADEAIHKALHDAKMAAHCLAGRDWHIGGVCCDTLVASYLILPGQRNFNFTDVVERHMGVTLESADKGQLTLVDVAENNDRYWESLAERAVYVLLLATQLAHDLEDYGETRLFHEMEMPLVMVLQRMEHDGIAVSPRALHDLEKDFAEQAALMEREAHESIGDDTVNIGSPKQLQTVLFDQLGMSKTKKTKTGHSTNAESLEKLYVKYGHPFLAAVLGYRAAMKLKTTVTGLINAVGDDERIHTTFNQTITTTGRLSSTDPNLQNIPVRTDDGK
;
A
#
# COMPACT_ATOMS: atom_id res chain seq x y z
N ALA A 1 6.25 27.56 -6.00
CA ALA A 1 6.14 28.48 -7.14
C ALA A 1 4.82 29.26 -7.05
N SER A 2 4.74 30.41 -7.64
CA SER A 2 3.54 31.23 -7.75
C SER A 2 3.09 31.33 -9.22
N PRO A 3 1.79 31.64 -9.48
CA PRO A 3 1.31 31.88 -10.85
C PRO A 3 2.05 33.02 -11.57
N ALA A 4 2.70 33.93 -10.83
CA ALA A 4 3.53 35.00 -11.39
C ALA A 4 4.95 34.53 -11.76
N GLY A 5 5.25 33.23 -11.68
CA GLY A 5 6.56 32.66 -12.02
C GLY A 5 7.62 32.78 -10.94
N GLN A 6 7.28 33.30 -9.76
CA GLN A 6 8.22 33.37 -8.63
C GLN A 6 8.39 31.96 -8.03
N GLN A 7 9.62 31.62 -7.69
CA GLN A 7 9.98 30.34 -7.08
C GLN A 7 10.77 30.60 -5.81
N MET A 8 10.51 29.80 -4.80
CA MET A 8 11.28 29.76 -3.57
C MET A 8 11.54 28.31 -3.19
N VAL A 9 12.75 28.02 -2.86
CA VAL A 9 13.17 26.73 -2.28
C VAL A 9 13.92 27.04 -0.99
N CYS A 10 13.60 26.35 0.07
CA CYS A 10 14.27 26.51 1.36
C CYS A 10 14.44 25.13 2.03
N THR A 11 15.46 25.02 2.88
CA THR A 11 15.58 23.89 3.81
C THR A 11 14.89 24.25 5.10
N THR A 12 14.05 23.35 5.58
CA THR A 12 13.33 23.56 6.86
C THR A 12 14.25 23.46 8.08
N THR A 13 15.48 22.97 7.91
CA THR A 13 16.50 22.87 8.97
C THR A 13 17.31 24.14 9.18
N GLU A 14 17.25 25.09 8.23
CA GLU A 14 18.00 26.33 8.24
C GLU A 14 17.13 27.57 8.46
N LEU A 15 15.82 27.38 8.66
CA LEU A 15 14.89 28.47 8.97
C LEU A 15 15.20 29.04 10.36
N ASN A 16 15.19 30.37 10.48
CA ASN A 16 15.14 30.96 11.79
C ASN A 16 13.73 30.83 12.39
N PRO A 17 13.55 31.02 13.72
CA PRO A 17 12.25 30.80 14.38
C PRO A 17 11.11 31.67 13.82
N ASP A 18 11.37 32.89 13.40
CA ASP A 18 10.34 33.78 12.87
C ASP A 18 9.89 33.32 11.46
N ASP A 19 10.83 32.92 10.62
CA ASP A 19 10.52 32.35 9.29
C ASP A 19 9.82 30.99 9.39
N GLU A 20 10.16 30.18 10.40
CA GLU A 20 9.50 28.90 10.66
C GLU A 20 8.02 29.10 11.03
N VAL A 21 7.74 30.07 11.90
CA VAL A 21 6.36 30.45 12.26
C VAL A 21 5.62 30.98 11.03
N ALA A 22 6.21 31.92 10.30
CA ALA A 22 5.57 32.54 9.13
C ALA A 22 5.27 31.49 8.03
N LEU A 23 6.18 30.55 7.80
CA LEU A 23 5.97 29.46 6.85
C LEU A 23 4.85 28.51 7.33
N GLY A 24 4.83 28.16 8.61
CA GLY A 24 3.78 27.34 9.21
C GLY A 24 2.40 27.98 9.09
N GLU A 25 2.29 29.30 9.38
CA GLU A 25 1.06 30.06 9.22
C GLU A 25 0.59 30.11 7.75
N TRP A 26 1.53 30.37 6.82
CA TRP A 26 1.23 30.36 5.38
C TRP A 26 0.76 28.98 4.90
N LEU A 27 1.39 27.91 5.38
CA LEU A 27 0.97 26.55 5.03
C LEU A 27 -0.43 26.23 5.55
N ALA A 28 -0.76 26.66 6.76
CA ALA A 28 -2.05 26.40 7.38
C ALA A 28 -3.21 27.25 6.84
N ASP A 29 -2.91 28.37 6.15
CA ASP A 29 -3.93 29.31 5.69
C ASP A 29 -4.82 28.69 4.61
N GLU A 30 -6.08 28.48 4.94
CA GLU A 30 -7.12 27.94 4.05
C GLU A 30 -7.50 28.89 2.90
N ALA A 31 -7.27 30.20 3.05
CA ALA A 31 -7.57 31.19 2.02
C ALA A 31 -6.52 31.21 0.89
N ILE A 32 -5.36 30.67 1.14
CA ILE A 32 -4.29 30.56 0.16
C ILE A 32 -4.37 29.21 -0.56
N HIS A 33 -4.79 29.26 -1.82
CA HIS A 33 -4.92 28.06 -2.62
C HIS A 33 -3.54 27.46 -2.95
N LYS A 34 -3.40 26.16 -2.73
CA LYS A 34 -2.17 25.40 -2.96
C LYS A 34 -2.44 24.21 -3.86
N ALA A 35 -1.56 23.98 -4.83
CA ALA A 35 -1.52 22.78 -5.64
C ALA A 35 -0.31 21.92 -5.23
N LEU A 36 -0.51 20.63 -5.13
CA LEU A 36 0.53 19.66 -4.78
C LEU A 36 0.50 18.45 -5.72
N HIS A 37 1.54 17.66 -5.67
CA HIS A 37 1.54 16.29 -6.16
C HIS A 37 1.76 15.37 -4.96
N ASP A 38 0.79 14.50 -4.68
CA ASP A 38 0.72 13.68 -3.47
C ASP A 38 0.60 14.54 -2.19
N ALA A 39 -0.54 15.21 -2.08
CA ALA A 39 -0.85 16.07 -0.94
C ALA A 39 -0.91 15.30 0.39
N LYS A 40 -1.29 14.03 0.35
CA LYS A 40 -1.31 13.16 1.52
C LYS A 40 0.09 12.94 2.09
N MET A 41 1.06 12.60 1.23
CA MET A 41 2.46 12.45 1.64
C MET A 41 3.02 13.78 2.16
N ALA A 42 2.74 14.89 1.49
CA ALA A 42 3.16 16.21 1.95
C ALA A 42 2.62 16.52 3.35
N ALA A 43 1.35 16.24 3.61
CA ALA A 43 0.72 16.45 4.92
C ALA A 43 1.37 15.57 6.02
N HIS A 44 1.73 14.32 5.72
CA HIS A 44 2.48 13.47 6.66
C HIS A 44 3.88 14.03 6.98
N CYS A 45 4.60 14.49 5.97
CA CYS A 45 5.93 15.09 6.16
C CYS A 45 5.85 16.35 7.04
N LEU A 46 4.82 17.18 6.84
CA LEU A 46 4.62 18.41 7.59
C LEU A 46 4.18 18.14 9.04
N ALA A 47 3.34 17.14 9.25
CA ALA A 47 2.87 16.75 10.60
C ALA A 47 4.02 16.36 11.54
N GLY A 48 5.13 15.82 11.02
CA GLY A 48 6.34 15.55 11.80
C GLY A 48 7.02 16.79 12.41
N ARG A 49 6.58 17.99 12.02
CA ARG A 49 7.02 19.29 12.54
C ARG A 49 5.88 20.08 13.20
N ASP A 50 4.77 19.43 13.49
CA ASP A 50 3.53 20.07 13.95
C ASP A 50 2.97 21.12 12.97
N TRP A 51 3.31 21.03 11.68
CA TRP A 51 2.79 21.88 10.64
C TRP A 51 1.58 21.24 9.96
N HIS A 52 0.59 22.08 9.68
CA HIS A 52 -0.60 21.69 8.95
C HIS A 52 -0.60 22.29 7.56
N ILE A 53 -1.28 21.67 6.62
CA ILE A 53 -1.48 22.21 5.29
C ILE A 53 -2.98 22.46 5.05
N GLY A 54 -3.32 23.71 4.78
CA GLY A 54 -4.68 24.15 4.44
C GLY A 54 -4.75 24.66 3.01
N GLY A 55 -5.97 24.89 2.50
CA GLY A 55 -6.21 25.48 1.19
C GLY A 55 -5.74 24.64 0.01
N VAL A 56 -5.59 23.32 0.16
CA VAL A 56 -5.18 22.43 -0.95
C VAL A 56 -6.35 22.30 -1.93
N CYS A 57 -6.25 22.97 -3.07
CA CYS A 57 -7.29 22.97 -4.10
C CYS A 57 -7.06 21.94 -5.21
N CYS A 58 -5.84 21.42 -5.35
CA CYS A 58 -5.49 20.42 -6.36
C CYS A 58 -4.38 19.48 -5.88
N ASP A 59 -4.66 18.18 -5.93
CA ASP A 59 -3.65 17.12 -5.92
C ASP A 59 -3.52 16.55 -7.32
N THR A 60 -2.40 16.82 -7.98
CA THR A 60 -2.18 16.41 -9.38
C THR A 60 -2.03 14.91 -9.55
N LEU A 61 -1.69 14.16 -8.50
CA LEU A 61 -1.68 12.69 -8.50
C LEU A 61 -3.12 12.16 -8.60
N VAL A 62 -4.01 12.65 -7.75
CA VAL A 62 -5.42 12.25 -7.72
C VAL A 62 -6.14 12.68 -9.01
N ALA A 63 -5.91 13.91 -9.47
CA ALA A 63 -6.49 14.41 -10.72
C ALA A 63 -6.07 13.56 -11.93
N SER A 64 -4.77 13.25 -12.05
CA SER A 64 -4.26 12.39 -13.14
C SER A 64 -4.84 10.98 -13.08
N TYR A 65 -5.04 10.44 -11.89
CA TYR A 65 -5.67 9.13 -11.72
C TYR A 65 -7.12 9.11 -12.20
N LEU A 66 -7.93 10.10 -11.88
CA LEU A 66 -9.32 10.18 -12.34
C LEU A 66 -9.44 10.24 -13.86
N ILE A 67 -8.54 10.97 -14.52
CA ILE A 67 -8.53 11.10 -15.97
C ILE A 67 -8.06 9.80 -16.64
N LEU A 68 -7.04 9.12 -16.07
CA LEU A 68 -6.42 7.94 -16.67
C LEU A 68 -6.20 6.81 -15.62
N PRO A 69 -7.25 6.19 -15.05
CA PRO A 69 -7.14 5.25 -13.92
C PRO A 69 -6.40 3.95 -14.24
N GLY A 70 -6.20 3.61 -15.51
CA GLY A 70 -5.53 2.37 -15.94
C GLY A 70 -4.00 2.43 -15.95
N GLN A 71 -3.38 3.50 -15.50
CA GLN A 71 -1.93 3.65 -15.52
C GLN A 71 -1.26 2.88 -14.39
N ARG A 72 -0.02 2.40 -14.64
CA ARG A 72 0.75 1.64 -13.65
C ARG A 72 1.46 2.54 -12.63
N ASN A 73 1.71 3.78 -13.01
CA ASN A 73 2.53 4.68 -12.24
C ASN A 73 1.98 6.11 -12.32
N PHE A 74 1.92 6.76 -11.19
CA PHE A 74 1.47 8.14 -11.00
C PHE A 74 2.53 8.98 -10.30
N ASN A 75 3.83 8.60 -10.37
CA ASN A 75 4.89 9.47 -9.89
C ASN A 75 4.92 10.77 -10.71
N PHE A 76 5.47 11.81 -10.13
CA PHE A 76 5.43 13.15 -10.69
C PHE A 76 5.99 13.25 -12.11
N THR A 77 7.14 12.63 -12.37
CA THR A 77 7.81 12.69 -13.68
C THR A 77 6.97 12.02 -14.77
N ASP A 78 6.38 10.85 -14.49
CA ASP A 78 5.54 10.14 -15.44
C ASP A 78 4.22 10.88 -15.70
N VAL A 79 3.66 11.56 -14.68
CA VAL A 79 2.45 12.36 -14.83
C VAL A 79 2.72 13.60 -15.68
N VAL A 80 3.84 14.31 -15.45
CA VAL A 80 4.24 15.46 -16.30
C VAL A 80 4.49 15.02 -17.74
N GLU A 81 5.24 13.94 -17.96
CA GLU A 81 5.49 13.43 -19.30
C GLU A 81 4.19 13.07 -20.03
N ARG A 82 3.27 12.41 -19.36
CA ARG A 82 1.99 11.94 -19.92
C ARG A 82 1.06 13.08 -20.32
N HIS A 83 0.92 14.10 -19.47
CA HIS A 83 -0.04 15.18 -19.69
C HIS A 83 0.55 16.38 -20.43
N MET A 84 1.86 16.58 -20.35
CA MET A 84 2.52 17.77 -20.90
C MET A 84 3.57 17.43 -21.97
N GLY A 85 3.93 16.17 -22.17
CA GLY A 85 4.95 15.74 -23.12
C GLY A 85 6.37 16.19 -22.77
N VAL A 86 6.62 16.53 -21.51
CA VAL A 86 7.92 17.01 -21.02
C VAL A 86 8.57 15.94 -20.16
N THR A 87 9.79 15.58 -20.49
CA THR A 87 10.60 14.63 -19.70
C THR A 87 11.44 15.43 -18.71
N LEU A 88 11.10 15.31 -17.42
CA LEU A 88 11.89 15.87 -16.33
C LEU A 88 13.04 14.91 -15.98
N GLU A 89 14.19 15.47 -15.61
CA GLU A 89 15.25 14.63 -15.03
C GLU A 89 14.75 14.00 -13.72
N SER A 90 14.86 12.68 -13.62
CA SER A 90 14.47 11.97 -12.41
C SER A 90 15.44 12.31 -11.29
N ALA A 91 14.93 12.90 -10.21
CA ALA A 91 15.70 13.05 -8.98
C ALA A 91 16.06 11.68 -8.33
N ASP A 92 15.38 10.61 -8.76
CA ASP A 92 15.50 9.24 -8.23
C ASP A 92 16.53 8.38 -8.95
N LYS A 93 17.32 8.91 -9.87
CA LYS A 93 18.43 8.17 -10.51
C LYS A 93 19.63 8.04 -9.58
N GLY A 94 19.48 7.14 -8.63
CA GLY A 94 20.52 6.73 -7.70
C GLY A 94 20.28 7.29 -6.30
N GLN A 95 20.54 6.47 -5.30
CA GLN A 95 20.74 6.94 -3.94
C GLN A 95 21.72 8.11 -3.98
N LEU A 96 21.20 9.34 -3.84
CA LEU A 96 22.04 10.50 -3.61
C LEU A 96 22.83 10.21 -2.35
N THR A 97 24.12 9.97 -2.50
CA THR A 97 24.99 9.88 -1.34
C THR A 97 25.09 11.25 -0.70
N LEU A 98 25.37 11.32 0.60
CA LEU A 98 25.62 12.60 1.29
C LEU A 98 26.68 13.46 0.60
N VAL A 99 27.57 12.84 -0.17
CA VAL A 99 28.63 13.50 -0.98
C VAL A 99 28.01 14.14 -2.22
N ASP A 100 27.07 13.48 -2.90
CA ASP A 100 26.39 14.01 -4.10
C ASP A 100 25.52 15.24 -3.75
N VAL A 101 24.94 15.28 -2.55
CA VAL A 101 24.18 16.43 -2.03
C VAL A 101 25.10 17.63 -1.77
N ALA A 102 26.34 17.40 -1.33
CA ALA A 102 27.28 18.48 -1.03
C ALA A 102 27.91 19.07 -2.30
N GLU A 103 28.12 18.27 -3.36
CA GLU A 103 28.81 18.71 -4.59
C GLU A 103 27.85 19.21 -5.70
N ASN A 104 26.53 18.90 -5.63
CA ASN A 104 25.53 19.23 -6.65
C ASN A 104 24.36 20.05 -6.12
N ASN A 105 24.58 20.86 -5.10
CA ASN A 105 23.51 21.57 -4.38
C ASN A 105 22.66 22.47 -5.33
N ASP A 106 23.28 23.20 -6.24
CA ASP A 106 22.57 24.14 -7.12
C ASP A 106 21.63 23.41 -8.10
N ARG A 107 22.07 22.33 -8.72
CA ARG A 107 21.22 21.53 -9.63
C ARG A 107 20.04 20.88 -8.89
N TYR A 108 20.24 20.47 -7.66
CA TYR A 108 19.17 19.91 -6.83
C TYR A 108 18.09 20.96 -6.54
N TRP A 109 18.50 22.16 -6.12
CA TRP A 109 17.57 23.27 -5.86
C TRP A 109 16.85 23.74 -7.12
N GLU A 110 17.54 23.82 -8.25
CA GLU A 110 16.96 24.12 -9.56
C GLU A 110 15.90 23.09 -9.94
N SER A 111 16.18 21.81 -9.76
CA SER A 111 15.23 20.71 -10.02
C SER A 111 13.98 20.80 -9.13
N LEU A 112 14.13 21.13 -7.84
CA LEU A 112 12.97 21.33 -6.96
C LEU A 112 12.13 22.54 -7.36
N ALA A 113 12.78 23.65 -7.71
CA ALA A 113 12.10 24.85 -8.19
C ALA A 113 11.35 24.58 -9.50
N GLU A 114 11.98 23.88 -10.44
CA GLU A 114 11.36 23.44 -11.70
C GLU A 114 10.14 22.55 -11.43
N ARG A 115 10.25 21.57 -10.57
CA ARG A 115 9.12 20.70 -10.17
C ARG A 115 7.96 21.50 -9.60
N ALA A 116 8.22 22.50 -8.77
CA ALA A 116 7.17 23.37 -8.23
C ALA A 116 6.43 24.16 -9.31
N VAL A 117 7.11 24.58 -10.39
CA VAL A 117 6.47 25.20 -11.55
C VAL A 117 5.60 24.21 -12.29
N TYR A 118 6.12 23.01 -12.55
CA TYR A 118 5.35 21.98 -13.26
C TYR A 118 4.13 21.49 -12.48
N VAL A 119 4.14 21.50 -11.14
CA VAL A 119 2.94 21.25 -10.34
C VAL A 119 1.83 22.24 -10.67
N LEU A 120 2.14 23.54 -10.75
CA LEU A 120 1.15 24.58 -11.08
C LEU A 120 0.64 24.45 -12.51
N LEU A 121 1.53 24.26 -13.47
CA LEU A 121 1.16 24.08 -14.89
C LEU A 121 0.30 22.83 -15.07
N LEU A 122 0.69 21.72 -14.44
CA LEU A 122 -0.02 20.47 -14.46
C LEU A 122 -1.40 20.60 -13.80
N ALA A 123 -1.52 21.29 -12.66
CA ALA A 123 -2.80 21.53 -12.01
C ALA A 123 -3.76 22.31 -12.93
N THR A 124 -3.25 23.28 -13.68
CA THR A 124 -4.05 24.02 -14.65
C THR A 124 -4.52 23.13 -15.81
N GLN A 125 -3.64 22.32 -16.37
CA GLN A 125 -3.98 21.39 -17.45
C GLN A 125 -4.99 20.35 -16.97
N LEU A 126 -4.76 19.71 -15.82
CA LEU A 126 -5.65 18.69 -15.29
C LEU A 126 -7.03 19.24 -14.90
N ALA A 127 -7.14 20.51 -14.53
CA ALA A 127 -8.43 21.16 -14.27
C ALA A 127 -9.29 21.20 -15.56
N HIS A 128 -8.69 21.51 -16.71
CA HIS A 128 -9.37 21.45 -18.00
C HIS A 128 -9.73 20.01 -18.39
N ASP A 129 -8.77 19.08 -18.20
CA ASP A 129 -9.01 17.68 -18.53
C ASP A 129 -10.15 17.09 -17.68
N LEU A 130 -10.21 17.40 -16.38
CA LEU A 130 -11.31 16.99 -15.50
C LEU A 130 -12.68 17.52 -15.95
N GLU A 131 -12.73 18.74 -16.47
CA GLU A 131 -13.94 19.33 -17.04
C GLU A 131 -14.36 18.60 -18.31
N ASP A 132 -13.41 18.35 -19.23
CA ASP A 132 -13.65 17.64 -20.48
C ASP A 132 -14.12 16.18 -20.28
N TYR A 133 -13.61 15.51 -19.23
CA TYR A 133 -14.04 14.14 -18.85
C TYR A 133 -15.29 14.13 -17.97
N GLY A 134 -15.77 15.29 -17.49
CA GLY A 134 -16.93 15.38 -16.60
C GLY A 134 -16.68 14.93 -15.16
N GLU A 135 -15.42 14.87 -14.73
CA GLU A 135 -14.99 14.36 -13.41
C GLU A 135 -14.75 15.47 -12.38
N THR A 136 -14.94 16.74 -12.73
CA THR A 136 -14.71 17.90 -11.85
C THR A 136 -15.46 17.79 -10.53
N ARG A 137 -16.72 17.34 -10.56
CA ARG A 137 -17.52 17.18 -9.36
C ARG A 137 -17.00 16.08 -8.45
N LEU A 138 -16.68 14.92 -9.01
CA LEU A 138 -16.10 13.80 -8.27
C LEU A 138 -14.79 14.21 -7.63
N PHE A 139 -13.93 14.90 -8.36
CA PHE A 139 -12.66 15.39 -7.86
C PHE A 139 -12.82 16.32 -6.66
N HIS A 140 -13.63 17.38 -6.76
CA HIS A 140 -13.73 18.40 -5.71
C HIS A 140 -14.61 17.99 -4.53
N GLU A 141 -15.71 17.24 -4.77
CA GLU A 141 -16.67 16.92 -3.71
C GLU A 141 -16.34 15.62 -2.96
N MET A 142 -15.52 14.73 -3.55
CA MET A 142 -15.22 13.42 -2.96
C MET A 142 -13.72 13.18 -2.82
N GLU A 143 -12.97 13.16 -3.92
CA GLU A 143 -11.60 12.68 -3.92
C GLU A 143 -10.64 13.62 -3.18
N MET A 144 -10.76 14.93 -3.39
CA MET A 144 -9.91 15.91 -2.69
C MET A 144 -10.16 15.94 -1.17
N PRO A 145 -11.41 16.00 -0.67
CA PRO A 145 -11.66 15.87 0.76
C PRO A 145 -11.18 14.55 1.35
N LEU A 146 -11.26 13.45 0.57
CA LEU A 146 -10.83 12.13 1.01
C LEU A 146 -9.32 12.06 1.27
N VAL A 147 -8.49 12.80 0.54
CA VAL A 147 -7.03 12.85 0.74
C VAL A 147 -6.68 13.13 2.20
N MET A 148 -7.27 14.19 2.78
CA MET A 148 -6.98 14.60 4.16
C MET A 148 -7.63 13.67 5.19
N VAL A 149 -8.79 13.09 4.87
CA VAL A 149 -9.40 12.05 5.72
C VAL A 149 -8.50 10.82 5.82
N LEU A 150 -7.97 10.35 4.69
CA LEU A 150 -7.06 9.21 4.67
C LEU A 150 -5.74 9.53 5.38
N GLN A 151 -5.19 10.72 5.18
CA GLN A 151 -4.00 11.16 5.90
C GLN A 151 -4.21 11.09 7.43
N ARG A 152 -5.35 11.58 7.90
CA ARG A 152 -5.68 11.53 9.32
C ARG A 152 -5.87 10.10 9.82
N MET A 153 -6.55 9.24 9.04
CA MET A 153 -6.72 7.82 9.40
C MET A 153 -5.38 7.09 9.49
N GLU A 154 -4.45 7.38 8.59
CA GLU A 154 -3.08 6.84 8.61
C GLU A 154 -2.29 7.35 9.81
N HIS A 155 -2.40 8.65 10.11
CA HIS A 155 -1.74 9.27 11.26
C HIS A 155 -2.29 8.73 12.58
N ASP A 156 -3.61 8.67 12.73
CA ASP A 156 -4.25 8.17 13.95
C ASP A 156 -4.05 6.67 14.14
N GLY A 157 -3.90 5.90 13.05
CA GLY A 157 -3.73 4.44 13.09
C GLY A 157 -4.92 3.71 13.71
N ILE A 158 -4.80 2.40 13.82
CA ILE A 158 -5.82 1.50 14.39
C ILE A 158 -5.29 0.90 15.69
N ALA A 159 -5.95 1.17 16.82
CA ALA A 159 -5.56 0.61 18.10
C ALA A 159 -5.73 -0.92 18.10
N VAL A 160 -4.74 -1.62 18.58
CA VAL A 160 -4.73 -3.07 18.72
C VAL A 160 -4.27 -3.48 20.11
N SER A 161 -4.57 -4.72 20.49
CA SER A 161 -3.99 -5.32 21.70
C SER A 161 -2.83 -6.23 21.31
N PRO A 162 -1.57 -5.87 21.58
CA PRO A 162 -0.43 -6.71 21.25
C PRO A 162 -0.54 -8.10 21.92
N ARG A 163 -1.06 -8.14 23.15
CA ARG A 163 -1.31 -9.40 23.85
C ARG A 163 -2.29 -10.29 23.12
N ALA A 164 -3.44 -9.74 22.67
CA ALA A 164 -4.43 -10.53 21.96
C ALA A 164 -3.88 -11.06 20.63
N LEU A 165 -3.07 -10.26 19.92
CA LEU A 165 -2.41 -10.70 18.68
C LEU A 165 -1.43 -11.87 18.94
N HIS A 166 -0.63 -11.80 20.01
CA HIS A 166 0.27 -12.89 20.37
C HIS A 166 -0.47 -14.16 20.82
N ASP A 167 -1.57 -14.02 21.57
CA ASP A 167 -2.41 -15.15 21.95
C ASP A 167 -3.00 -15.83 20.71
N LEU A 168 -3.52 -15.06 19.73
CA LEU A 168 -4.01 -15.57 18.46
C LEU A 168 -2.91 -16.24 17.62
N GLU A 169 -1.72 -15.66 17.54
CA GLU A 169 -0.59 -16.27 16.83
C GLU A 169 -0.26 -17.66 17.39
N LYS A 170 -0.26 -17.78 18.72
CA LYS A 170 -0.01 -19.03 19.40
C LYS A 170 -1.10 -20.05 19.12
N ASP A 171 -2.36 -19.65 19.22
CA ASP A 171 -3.50 -20.54 18.95
C ASP A 171 -3.48 -21.07 17.52
N PHE A 172 -3.21 -20.23 16.53
CA PHE A 172 -3.08 -20.67 15.14
C PHE A 172 -1.84 -21.54 14.89
N ALA A 173 -0.75 -21.31 15.62
CA ALA A 173 0.42 -22.19 15.56
C ALA A 173 0.12 -23.59 16.13
N GLU A 174 -0.61 -23.67 17.23
CA GLU A 174 -1.03 -24.93 17.83
C GLU A 174 -2.01 -25.68 16.94
N GLN A 175 -2.98 -24.99 16.32
CA GLN A 175 -3.89 -25.58 15.34
C GLN A 175 -3.14 -26.13 14.12
N ALA A 176 -2.19 -25.36 13.57
CA ALA A 176 -1.37 -25.81 12.44
C ALA A 176 -0.57 -27.06 12.81
N ALA A 177 0.06 -27.10 13.98
CA ALA A 177 0.82 -28.26 14.45
C ALA A 177 -0.06 -29.49 14.70
N LEU A 178 -1.31 -29.30 15.14
CA LEU A 178 -2.28 -30.39 15.26
C LEU A 178 -2.63 -30.98 13.89
N MET A 179 -2.99 -30.12 12.94
CA MET A 179 -3.33 -30.54 11.57
C MET A 179 -2.15 -31.23 10.86
N GLU A 180 -0.94 -30.76 11.09
CA GLU A 180 0.28 -31.39 10.54
C GLU A 180 0.45 -32.80 11.08
N ARG A 181 0.29 -33.01 12.38
CA ARG A 181 0.32 -34.36 13.00
C ARG A 181 -0.75 -35.27 12.42
N GLU A 182 -1.99 -34.81 12.33
CA GLU A 182 -3.09 -35.58 11.74
C GLU A 182 -2.82 -35.97 10.28
N ALA A 183 -2.23 -35.05 9.50
CA ALA A 183 -1.81 -35.35 8.13
C ALA A 183 -0.77 -36.46 8.09
N HIS A 184 0.29 -36.35 8.90
CA HIS A 184 1.35 -37.36 8.99
C HIS A 184 0.83 -38.73 9.45
N GLU A 185 0.00 -38.76 10.48
CA GLU A 185 -0.65 -39.98 10.97
C GLU A 185 -1.51 -40.65 9.88
N SER A 186 -2.22 -39.86 9.10
CA SER A 186 -3.13 -40.39 8.06
C SER A 186 -2.42 -41.07 6.89
N ILE A 187 -1.12 -40.77 6.69
CA ILE A 187 -0.28 -41.38 5.63
C ILE A 187 0.85 -42.29 6.19
N GLY A 188 1.06 -42.27 7.52
CA GLY A 188 2.11 -43.06 8.18
C GLY A 188 3.54 -42.56 7.86
N ASP A 189 3.71 -41.26 7.51
CA ASP A 189 5.00 -40.65 7.14
C ASP A 189 5.11 -39.23 7.71
N ASP A 190 5.98 -39.06 8.69
CA ASP A 190 6.25 -37.79 9.38
C ASP A 190 7.33 -36.93 8.74
N THR A 191 7.96 -37.44 7.67
CA THR A 191 9.02 -36.73 6.93
C THR A 191 8.48 -35.80 5.85
N VAL A 192 7.20 -35.88 5.53
CA VAL A 192 6.55 -35.11 4.46
C VAL A 192 6.33 -33.66 4.91
N ASN A 193 6.89 -32.70 4.20
CA ASN A 193 6.51 -31.30 4.37
C ASN A 193 5.19 -31.01 3.65
N ILE A 194 4.09 -30.96 4.41
CA ILE A 194 2.73 -30.71 3.88
C ILE A 194 2.53 -29.26 3.40
N GLY A 195 3.45 -28.35 3.73
CA GLY A 195 3.52 -27.00 3.16
C GLY A 195 4.11 -26.97 1.75
N SER A 196 4.83 -28.01 1.32
CA SER A 196 5.49 -28.09 0.02
C SER A 196 4.55 -28.59 -1.08
N PRO A 197 4.21 -27.77 -2.11
CA PRO A 197 3.38 -28.23 -3.22
C PRO A 197 3.96 -29.44 -3.96
N LYS A 198 5.29 -29.58 -4.03
CA LYS A 198 5.95 -30.69 -4.70
C LYS A 198 5.78 -31.99 -3.94
N GLN A 199 5.99 -31.98 -2.62
CA GLN A 199 5.81 -33.18 -1.79
C GLN A 199 4.33 -33.59 -1.70
N LEU A 200 3.43 -32.62 -1.61
CA LEU A 200 1.98 -32.91 -1.67
C LEU A 200 1.59 -33.62 -2.97
N GLN A 201 2.15 -33.24 -4.11
CA GLN A 201 1.85 -33.92 -5.38
C GLN A 201 2.27 -35.40 -5.32
N THR A 202 3.46 -35.71 -4.78
CA THR A 202 3.94 -37.07 -4.61
C THR A 202 2.99 -37.89 -3.71
N VAL A 203 2.61 -37.34 -2.56
CA VAL A 203 1.67 -38.00 -1.66
C VAL A 203 0.32 -38.25 -2.33
N LEU A 204 -0.30 -37.22 -2.89
CA LEU A 204 -1.65 -37.28 -3.44
C LEU A 204 -1.75 -38.20 -4.67
N PHE A 205 -0.78 -38.10 -5.61
CA PHE A 205 -0.92 -38.75 -6.91
C PHE A 205 -0.16 -40.07 -7.01
N ASP A 206 1.00 -40.17 -6.32
CA ASP A 206 1.86 -41.33 -6.44
C ASP A 206 1.63 -42.35 -5.26
N GLN A 207 1.45 -41.85 -4.02
CA GLN A 207 1.22 -42.70 -2.87
C GLN A 207 -0.28 -43.06 -2.68
N LEU A 208 -1.16 -42.04 -2.67
CA LEU A 208 -2.58 -42.21 -2.45
C LEU A 208 -3.37 -42.49 -3.74
N GLY A 209 -2.73 -42.47 -4.91
CA GLY A 209 -3.35 -42.82 -6.20
C GLY A 209 -4.53 -41.95 -6.63
N MET A 210 -4.62 -40.71 -6.12
CA MET A 210 -5.70 -39.81 -6.43
C MET A 210 -5.59 -39.25 -7.87
N SER A 211 -6.73 -38.86 -8.44
CA SER A 211 -6.75 -38.30 -9.78
C SER A 211 -5.96 -36.99 -9.85
N LYS A 212 -5.15 -36.83 -10.91
CA LYS A 212 -4.35 -35.62 -11.13
C LYS A 212 -5.26 -34.41 -11.34
N THR A 213 -4.88 -33.31 -10.72
CA THR A 213 -5.54 -32.01 -10.83
C THR A 213 -5.08 -31.25 -12.09
N LYS A 214 -5.59 -30.02 -12.27
CA LYS A 214 -5.20 -29.15 -13.40
C LYS A 214 -3.67 -29.00 -13.48
N LYS A 215 -3.11 -29.19 -14.67
CA LYS A 215 -1.66 -29.01 -14.92
C LYS A 215 -1.29 -27.53 -14.85
N THR A 216 -0.19 -27.23 -14.19
CA THR A 216 0.44 -25.91 -14.11
C THR A 216 1.84 -25.95 -14.70
N LYS A 217 2.58 -24.84 -14.75
CA LYS A 217 3.96 -24.81 -15.25
C LYS A 217 4.92 -25.69 -14.42
N THR A 218 4.62 -25.88 -13.12
CA THR A 218 5.50 -26.58 -12.16
C THR A 218 4.95 -27.93 -11.70
N GLY A 219 3.92 -28.47 -12.38
CA GLY A 219 3.30 -29.73 -12.02
C GLY A 219 1.78 -29.66 -11.98
N HIS A 220 1.16 -30.38 -11.04
CA HIS A 220 -0.30 -30.36 -10.83
C HIS A 220 -0.69 -29.40 -9.70
N SER A 221 -1.81 -28.69 -9.86
CA SER A 221 -2.29 -27.73 -8.88
C SER A 221 -2.62 -28.43 -7.55
N THR A 222 -2.09 -27.87 -6.46
CA THR A 222 -2.44 -28.23 -5.09
C THR A 222 -3.06 -27.04 -4.35
N ASN A 223 -3.68 -26.08 -5.06
CA ASN A 223 -4.39 -24.96 -4.43
C ASN A 223 -5.62 -25.45 -3.64
N ALA A 224 -6.16 -24.58 -2.78
CA ALA A 224 -7.29 -24.93 -1.92
C ALA A 224 -8.47 -25.53 -2.71
N GLU A 225 -8.90 -24.88 -3.79
CA GLU A 225 -10.00 -25.35 -4.65
C GLU A 225 -9.74 -26.77 -5.21
N SER A 226 -8.51 -27.05 -5.63
CA SER A 226 -8.15 -28.38 -6.15
C SER A 226 -8.17 -29.45 -5.06
N LEU A 227 -7.68 -29.10 -3.84
CA LEU A 227 -7.70 -30.03 -2.70
C LEU A 227 -9.11 -30.26 -2.19
N GLU A 228 -9.97 -29.25 -2.15
CA GLU A 228 -11.40 -29.38 -1.79
C GLU A 228 -12.14 -30.32 -2.75
N LYS A 229 -11.92 -30.16 -4.07
CA LYS A 229 -12.48 -31.07 -5.07
C LYS A 229 -12.04 -32.54 -4.87
N LEU A 230 -10.76 -32.75 -4.51
CA LEU A 230 -10.27 -34.06 -4.17
C LEU A 230 -10.88 -34.57 -2.88
N TYR A 231 -11.04 -33.72 -1.86
CA TYR A 231 -11.65 -34.09 -0.59
C TYR A 231 -13.12 -34.52 -0.77
N VAL A 232 -13.89 -33.74 -1.52
CA VAL A 232 -15.27 -34.13 -1.86
C VAL A 232 -15.33 -35.47 -2.58
N LYS A 233 -14.35 -35.78 -3.44
CA LYS A 233 -14.32 -37.01 -4.24
C LYS A 233 -13.85 -38.22 -3.45
N TYR A 234 -12.83 -38.09 -2.60
CA TYR A 234 -12.15 -39.23 -1.96
C TYR A 234 -12.41 -39.35 -0.46
N GLY A 235 -12.79 -38.24 0.23
CA GLY A 235 -13.03 -38.20 1.68
C GLY A 235 -11.81 -38.55 2.53
N HIS A 236 -10.58 -38.43 1.99
CA HIS A 236 -9.40 -38.91 2.69
C HIS A 236 -8.97 -37.94 3.80
N PRO A 237 -8.68 -38.43 5.05
CA PRO A 237 -8.31 -37.57 6.20
C PRO A 237 -7.12 -36.63 5.92
N PHE A 238 -6.14 -37.12 5.18
CA PHE A 238 -5.00 -36.31 4.77
C PHE A 238 -5.40 -34.98 4.11
N LEU A 239 -6.39 -34.99 3.23
CA LEU A 239 -6.85 -33.77 2.54
C LEU A 239 -7.53 -32.80 3.51
N ALA A 240 -8.33 -33.28 4.45
CA ALA A 240 -8.92 -32.44 5.49
C ALA A 240 -7.84 -31.78 6.36
N ALA A 241 -6.86 -32.56 6.80
CA ALA A 241 -5.75 -32.09 7.60
C ALA A 241 -4.87 -31.05 6.85
N VAL A 242 -4.55 -31.27 5.57
CA VAL A 242 -3.80 -30.32 4.75
C VAL A 242 -4.57 -29.02 4.52
N LEU A 243 -5.87 -29.09 4.31
CA LEU A 243 -6.72 -27.90 4.18
C LEU A 243 -6.77 -27.12 5.49
N GLY A 244 -6.97 -27.80 6.64
CA GLY A 244 -6.94 -27.20 7.97
C GLY A 244 -5.58 -26.55 8.29
N TYR A 245 -4.48 -27.25 8.03
CA TYR A 245 -3.13 -26.71 8.17
C TYR A 245 -2.93 -25.40 7.40
N ARG A 246 -3.32 -25.38 6.13
CA ARG A 246 -3.17 -24.18 5.30
C ARG A 246 -4.04 -23.02 5.77
N ALA A 247 -5.24 -23.30 6.26
CA ALA A 247 -6.10 -22.27 6.83
C ALA A 247 -5.46 -21.66 8.08
N ALA A 248 -5.01 -22.49 9.02
CA ALA A 248 -4.33 -22.05 10.25
C ALA A 248 -3.02 -21.28 9.94
N MET A 249 -2.20 -21.77 9.02
CA MET A 249 -0.95 -21.10 8.61
C MET A 249 -1.19 -19.76 7.92
N LYS A 250 -2.25 -19.63 7.14
CA LYS A 250 -2.65 -18.35 6.53
C LYS A 250 -3.03 -17.33 7.59
N LEU A 251 -3.86 -17.73 8.57
CA LEU A 251 -4.26 -16.86 9.68
C LEU A 251 -3.05 -16.48 10.53
N LYS A 252 -2.20 -17.46 10.90
CA LYS A 252 -0.95 -17.19 11.61
C LYS A 252 -0.09 -16.17 10.89
N THR A 253 0.16 -16.34 9.58
CA THR A 253 0.97 -15.41 8.79
C THR A 253 0.36 -14.00 8.78
N THR A 254 -0.96 -13.89 8.69
CA THR A 254 -1.66 -12.61 8.75
C THR A 254 -1.44 -11.95 10.12
N VAL A 255 -1.64 -12.68 11.21
CA VAL A 255 -1.47 -12.16 12.57
C VAL A 255 0.00 -11.78 12.85
N THR A 256 0.97 -12.62 12.44
CA THR A 256 2.40 -12.28 12.53
C THR A 256 2.71 -10.98 11.77
N GLY A 257 2.12 -10.78 10.59
CA GLY A 257 2.25 -9.54 9.84
C GLY A 257 1.70 -8.32 10.58
N LEU A 258 0.57 -8.49 11.27
CA LEU A 258 -0.01 -7.43 12.12
C LEU A 258 0.87 -7.13 13.33
N ILE A 259 1.37 -8.15 14.02
CA ILE A 259 2.28 -7.99 15.16
C ILE A 259 3.51 -7.17 14.77
N ASN A 260 4.12 -7.48 13.63
CA ASN A 260 5.30 -6.77 13.13
C ASN A 260 5.02 -5.31 12.70
N ALA A 261 3.76 -4.97 12.49
CA ALA A 261 3.33 -3.63 12.09
C ALA A 261 2.82 -2.77 13.25
N VAL A 262 2.79 -3.31 14.48
CA VAL A 262 2.38 -2.54 15.66
C VAL A 262 3.47 -1.52 16.00
N GLY A 263 3.09 -0.25 16.05
CA GLY A 263 3.97 0.85 16.47
C GLY A 263 4.16 0.91 18.00
N ASP A 264 5.05 1.78 18.43
CA ASP A 264 5.33 2.01 19.86
C ASP A 264 4.11 2.55 20.63
N ASP A 265 3.15 3.11 19.92
CA ASP A 265 1.86 3.63 20.42
C ASP A 265 0.75 2.55 20.50
N GLU A 266 1.09 1.28 20.30
CA GLU A 266 0.17 0.13 20.24
C GLU A 266 -0.89 0.27 19.13
N ARG A 267 -0.52 0.94 18.03
CA ARG A 267 -1.40 1.11 16.87
C ARG A 267 -0.74 0.57 15.60
N ILE A 268 -1.56 0.26 14.62
CA ILE A 268 -1.12 -0.12 13.27
C ILE A 268 -1.43 1.03 12.33
N HIS A 269 -0.39 1.56 11.69
CA HIS A 269 -0.48 2.61 10.69
C HIS A 269 -0.31 1.97 9.30
N THR A 270 -1.39 1.85 8.58
CA THR A 270 -1.39 1.39 7.19
C THR A 270 -1.35 2.58 6.24
N THR A 271 -0.95 2.36 5.01
CA THR A 271 -1.10 3.35 3.93
C THR A 271 -2.35 3.04 3.11
N PHE A 272 -3.28 3.99 3.01
CA PHE A 272 -4.45 3.91 2.14
C PHE A 272 -4.16 4.53 0.77
N ASN A 273 -4.25 3.73 -0.28
CA ASN A 273 -3.96 4.18 -1.64
C ASN A 273 -5.26 4.46 -2.41
N GLN A 274 -5.41 5.70 -2.88
CA GLN A 274 -6.53 6.14 -3.72
C GLN A 274 -6.34 5.81 -5.20
N THR A 275 -5.11 5.66 -5.67
CA THR A 275 -4.75 5.69 -7.09
C THR A 275 -4.24 4.37 -7.67
N ILE A 276 -4.33 3.26 -6.90
CA ILE A 276 -3.79 1.96 -7.35
C ILE A 276 -4.80 1.13 -8.13
N THR A 277 -6.08 1.15 -7.73
CA THR A 277 -7.09 0.30 -8.37
C THR A 277 -7.71 0.98 -9.59
N THR A 278 -8.01 0.22 -10.63
CA THR A 278 -8.72 0.77 -11.82
C THR A 278 -10.22 0.95 -11.61
N THR A 279 -10.73 0.60 -10.43
CA THR A 279 -12.18 0.56 -10.13
C THR A 279 -12.63 1.62 -9.14
N GLY A 280 -11.75 2.55 -8.74
CA GLY A 280 -12.05 3.57 -7.73
C GLY A 280 -12.08 3.05 -6.28
N ARG A 281 -11.73 1.78 -6.04
CA ARG A 281 -11.65 1.26 -4.67
C ARG A 281 -10.35 1.68 -4.02
N LEU A 282 -10.40 1.99 -2.73
CA LEU A 282 -9.20 2.13 -1.92
C LEU A 282 -8.50 0.77 -1.79
N SER A 283 -7.19 0.80 -1.67
CA SER A 283 -6.40 -0.34 -1.22
C SER A 283 -5.57 0.06 -0.01
N SER A 284 -5.15 -0.91 0.81
CA SER A 284 -4.25 -0.67 1.94
C SER A 284 -2.98 -1.48 1.79
N THR A 285 -1.85 -0.90 2.19
CA THR A 285 -0.52 -1.53 2.15
C THR A 285 0.24 -1.19 3.43
N ASP A 286 1.17 -2.04 3.79
CA ASP A 286 2.14 -1.86 4.86
C ASP A 286 1.53 -1.58 6.26
N PRO A 287 0.65 -2.51 6.79
CA PRO A 287 0.22 -3.79 6.23
C PRO A 287 -1.09 -3.69 5.44
N ASN A 288 -1.38 -4.70 4.61
CA ASN A 288 -2.69 -4.79 3.96
C ASN A 288 -3.78 -5.25 4.93
N LEU A 289 -4.57 -4.31 5.44
CA LEU A 289 -5.66 -4.57 6.39
C LEU A 289 -6.98 -5.04 5.72
N GLN A 290 -7.11 -4.89 4.41
CA GLN A 290 -8.31 -5.31 3.68
C GLN A 290 -8.38 -6.82 3.46
N ASN A 291 -7.25 -7.52 3.59
CA ASN A 291 -7.17 -8.97 3.42
C ASN A 291 -7.35 -9.77 4.72
N ILE A 292 -7.70 -9.13 5.82
CA ILE A 292 -8.03 -9.81 7.08
C ILE A 292 -9.32 -10.60 6.86
N PRO A 293 -9.31 -11.95 7.04
CA PRO A 293 -10.48 -12.76 6.84
C PRO A 293 -11.50 -12.51 7.97
N VAL A 294 -12.68 -12.03 7.62
CA VAL A 294 -13.78 -11.73 8.57
C VAL A 294 -15.02 -12.62 8.34
N ARG A 295 -14.95 -13.56 7.39
CA ARG A 295 -16.10 -14.39 6.98
C ARG A 295 -16.15 -15.74 7.68
N THR A 296 -15.08 -16.18 8.31
CA THR A 296 -14.99 -17.42 9.09
C THR A 296 -15.06 -17.09 10.57
N ASP A 297 -15.50 -18.04 11.39
CA ASP A 297 -15.56 -17.84 12.84
C ASP A 297 -14.17 -17.62 13.45
N ASP A 298 -13.13 -18.25 12.89
CA ASP A 298 -11.73 -18.07 13.29
C ASP A 298 -11.15 -16.72 12.82
N GLY A 299 -11.82 -16.01 11.91
CA GLY A 299 -11.37 -14.72 11.38
C GLY A 299 -12.08 -13.49 11.98
N LYS A 300 -13.04 -13.73 12.88
CA LYS A 300 -13.78 -12.70 13.62
C LYS A 300 -13.12 -12.44 14.97
#